data_683511b6eff6f0fc9fca7abf5df5d3f2
#
_entry.id   683511b6eff6f0fc9fca7abf5df5d3f2
#
_cell.length_a   1.000
_cell.length_b   1.000
_cell.length_c   1.000
_cell.angle_alpha   90.00
_cell.angle_beta   90.00
_cell.angle_gamma   90.00
#
_symmetry.space_group_name_H-M   'P 1'
#
loop_
_entity.id
_entity.type
_entity.pdbx_description
1 polymer ?
#
loop_
_entity_poly.entity_id
_entity_poly.type
_entity_poly.pdbx_seq_one_letter_code
_entity_poly.pdbx_strand_id
1 'polypeptide(L)'
;MTNMYSPSEIPIEVSKADRVEGHLRGRERRPSFGSSFLVERGIFAPTVQISPIGAATRHSAGWQGLTAESIYAPVQKRIECEYSAAFHLLVMYVDGIRRDGETSIDGVAPSRLRNVANKLTFVPANHTYDEWHEARTPMRISYLYLDPAKLDGSRNEDTVYAPKAFFDDSVVWNTATKLKSVIESGKAAHSYVDALIDVLSHELSRSDKELSRNSPVSRGGLASWQMRIVTQHIEEHVGEQISLSALAKLARLSQAHFCRAFKQSFGVPPHEYHVQRRIEKAKALLAERNASVTDVGFAVGYSHTSSFSVAFRKITGRSPREFRRDFS
;
A
#
# COMPACT_ATOMS: atom_id res chain seq x y z
N MET A 1 54.79 -8.74 37.30
CA MET A 1 53.93 -9.88 37.63
C MET A 1 52.57 -9.59 37.05
N THR A 2 52.37 -9.84 35.83
CA THR A 2 51.64 -10.90 35.11
C THR A 2 50.35 -11.36 35.82
N ASN A 3 49.22 -11.04 35.29
CA ASN A 3 48.22 -12.06 35.03
C ASN A 3 47.22 -11.65 33.89
N MET A 4 47.22 -12.48 32.87
CA MET A 4 46.26 -12.54 31.77
C MET A 4 44.96 -13.16 32.25
N TYR A 5 43.82 -12.70 31.77
CA TYR A 5 42.60 -13.48 31.68
C TYR A 5 41.98 -13.30 30.28
N SER A 6 41.93 -14.43 29.57
CA SER A 6 41.27 -14.64 28.31
C SER A 6 39.82 -14.99 28.55
N PRO A 7 38.83 -14.58 27.79
CA PRO A 7 37.46 -15.08 27.88
C PRO A 7 37.30 -16.28 26.95
N SER A 8 36.77 -17.35 27.54
CA SER A 8 36.42 -18.62 26.94
C SER A 8 35.17 -18.52 26.06
N GLU A 9 35.28 -19.11 24.88
CA GLU A 9 34.19 -19.37 23.94
C GLU A 9 33.17 -20.39 24.51
N ILE A 10 31.89 -20.12 24.31
CA ILE A 10 30.81 -21.06 24.57
C ILE A 10 30.22 -21.50 23.22
N PRO A 11 30.21 -22.78 22.87
CA PRO A 11 29.60 -23.27 21.63
C PRO A 11 28.09 -23.40 21.78
N ILE A 12 27.36 -22.91 20.78
CA ILE A 12 25.92 -23.14 20.68
C ILE A 12 25.67 -24.46 19.97
N GLU A 13 25.12 -25.41 20.70
CA GLU A 13 24.67 -26.71 20.23
C GLU A 13 23.35 -26.56 19.42
N VAL A 14 23.37 -27.03 18.17
CA VAL A 14 22.18 -27.14 17.32
C VAL A 14 21.57 -28.51 17.52
N SER A 15 20.42 -28.57 18.20
CA SER A 15 19.61 -29.77 18.35
C SER A 15 18.80 -30.08 17.09
N LYS A 16 19.01 -31.27 16.53
CA LYS A 16 18.15 -31.93 15.53
C LYS A 16 17.14 -32.81 16.27
N ALA A 17 15.86 -32.58 16.00
CA ALA A 17 14.75 -33.56 16.15
C ALA A 17 13.50 -32.95 15.54
N ASP A 18 12.52 -33.55 14.90
CA ASP A 18 12.29 -34.89 14.36
C ASP A 18 11.17 -34.73 13.32
N ARG A 19 11.21 -35.53 12.28
CA ARG A 19 10.13 -35.64 11.28
C ARG A 19 8.95 -36.39 11.92
N VAL A 20 7.76 -35.83 11.83
CA VAL A 20 6.51 -36.60 11.82
C VAL A 20 5.62 -36.10 10.70
N GLU A 21 5.32 -36.96 9.75
CA GLU A 21 4.36 -36.80 8.70
C GLU A 21 2.93 -36.83 9.25
N GLY A 22 2.09 -35.88 8.84
CA GLY A 22 0.66 -35.89 9.11
C GLY A 22 -0.08 -35.08 8.06
N HIS A 23 -0.66 -35.78 7.08
CA HIS A 23 -1.57 -35.23 6.08
C HIS A 23 -2.80 -34.59 6.73
N LEU A 24 -2.98 -33.28 6.57
CA LEU A 24 -4.30 -32.66 6.56
C LEU A 24 -4.30 -31.44 5.60
N ARG A 25 -5.13 -31.54 4.57
CA ARG A 25 -5.42 -30.46 3.62
C ARG A 25 -6.07 -29.30 4.37
N GLY A 26 -5.43 -28.16 4.42
CA GLY A 26 -5.98 -26.90 4.91
C GLY A 26 -5.17 -25.75 4.33
N ARG A 27 -5.87 -24.76 3.83
CA ARG A 27 -5.40 -23.51 3.25
C ARG A 27 -4.00 -23.12 3.75
N GLU A 28 -3.02 -23.17 2.88
CA GLU A 28 -1.69 -22.62 3.15
C GLU A 28 -1.80 -21.13 3.45
N ARG A 29 -1.77 -20.80 4.73
CA ARG A 29 -1.37 -19.46 5.14
C ARG A 29 0.08 -19.31 4.71
N ARG A 30 0.36 -18.36 3.85
CA ARG A 30 1.73 -17.94 3.56
C ARG A 30 2.44 -17.73 4.89
N PRO A 31 3.71 -18.14 5.03
CA PRO A 31 4.44 -17.95 6.27
C PRO A 31 4.43 -16.45 6.59
N SER A 32 4.04 -16.10 7.81
CA SER A 32 4.20 -14.76 8.35
C SER A 32 5.70 -14.46 8.38
N PHE A 33 6.18 -13.66 7.45
CA PHE A 33 7.54 -13.14 7.49
C PHE A 33 7.70 -12.36 8.79
N GLY A 34 8.67 -12.74 9.59
CA GLY A 34 8.96 -12.09 10.85
C GLY A 34 9.21 -10.61 10.66
N SER A 35 8.53 -9.78 11.45
CA SER A 35 8.73 -8.34 11.45
C SER A 35 10.21 -8.03 11.65
N SER A 36 10.85 -7.37 10.67
CA SER A 36 12.21 -6.85 10.86
C SER A 36 12.15 -5.67 11.79
N PHE A 37 12.89 -5.73 12.88
CA PHE A 37 13.01 -4.63 13.84
C PHE A 37 14.37 -3.96 13.66
N LEU A 38 14.39 -2.63 13.72
CA LEU A 38 15.63 -1.87 13.83
C LEU A 38 16.14 -1.96 15.28
N VAL A 39 17.24 -2.66 15.49
CA VAL A 39 17.86 -2.88 16.81
C VAL A 39 19.02 -1.90 17.05
N GLU A 40 19.15 -0.85 16.27
CA GLU A 40 20.17 0.19 16.52
C GLU A 40 19.63 1.25 17.50
N ARG A 41 20.31 1.43 18.63
CA ARG A 41 20.07 2.42 19.68
C ARG A 41 18.78 2.26 20.51
N GLY A 42 18.32 1.02 20.75
CA GLY A 42 17.23 0.79 21.70
C GLY A 42 15.84 1.22 21.20
N ILE A 43 15.64 1.28 19.89
CA ILE A 43 14.37 1.66 19.28
C ILE A 43 13.80 0.41 18.60
N PHE A 44 12.66 -0.06 19.12
CA PHE A 44 11.90 -1.17 18.57
C PHE A 44 10.72 -0.60 17.77
N ALA A 45 10.91 -0.31 16.51
CA ALA A 45 9.79 -0.04 15.60
C ALA A 45 9.81 -1.07 14.47
N PRO A 46 8.66 -1.66 14.13
CA PRO A 46 8.55 -2.49 12.95
C PRO A 46 8.80 -1.65 11.70
N THR A 47 9.46 -2.22 10.70
CA THR A 47 9.80 -1.51 9.47
C THR A 47 9.09 -2.09 8.27
N VAL A 48 8.84 -1.26 7.25
CA VAL A 48 8.38 -1.72 5.94
C VAL A 48 9.40 -2.70 5.37
N GLN A 49 8.95 -3.90 5.00
CA GLN A 49 9.77 -4.88 4.30
C GLN A 49 9.88 -4.48 2.83
N ILE A 50 11.10 -4.48 2.29
CA ILE A 50 11.36 -4.14 0.89
C ILE A 50 12.04 -5.32 0.20
N SER A 51 11.45 -5.79 -0.88
CA SER A 51 11.94 -6.90 -1.71
C SER A 51 12.17 -6.43 -3.15
N PRO A 52 13.25 -6.92 -3.83
CA PRO A 52 14.31 -7.76 -3.29
C PRO A 52 15.23 -7.02 -2.31
N ILE A 53 15.90 -7.78 -1.45
CA ILE A 53 16.88 -7.22 -0.50
C ILE A 53 17.96 -6.43 -1.25
N GLY A 54 18.23 -5.20 -0.79
CA GLY A 54 19.17 -4.30 -1.46
C GLY A 54 18.59 -3.49 -2.62
N ALA A 55 17.28 -3.62 -2.90
CA ALA A 55 16.59 -2.82 -3.92
C ALA A 55 16.58 -1.32 -3.63
N ALA A 56 16.75 -0.93 -2.38
CA ALA A 56 16.74 0.45 -1.94
C ALA A 56 17.78 0.72 -0.86
N THR A 57 18.29 1.94 -0.84
CA THR A 57 19.11 2.44 0.27
C THR A 57 18.19 2.96 1.36
N ARG A 58 18.50 2.65 2.63
CA ARG A 58 17.71 3.03 3.82
C ARG A 58 18.58 3.83 4.79
N HIS A 59 18.03 4.94 5.28
CA HIS A 59 18.55 5.68 6.39
C HIS A 59 17.47 5.81 7.46
N SER A 60 17.75 5.30 8.65
CA SER A 60 16.80 5.26 9.75
C SER A 60 17.29 6.11 10.89
N ALA A 61 16.38 6.85 11.49
CA ALA A 61 16.61 7.61 12.71
C ALA A 61 15.46 7.37 13.67
N GLY A 62 15.78 7.33 14.95
CA GLY A 62 14.77 7.16 15.99
C GLY A 62 14.97 8.14 17.13
N TRP A 63 13.86 8.61 17.70
CA TRP A 63 13.87 9.50 18.82
C TRP A 63 12.58 9.35 19.64
N GLN A 64 12.70 8.97 20.90
CA GLN A 64 11.61 8.88 21.87
C GLN A 64 10.38 8.07 21.42
N GLY A 65 10.60 6.89 20.86
CA GLY A 65 9.50 6.01 20.37
C GLY A 65 8.91 6.42 19.04
N LEU A 66 9.49 7.43 18.39
CA LEU A 66 9.20 7.78 17.00
C LEU A 66 10.35 7.30 16.13
N THR A 67 10.03 6.78 14.96
CA THR A 67 11.04 6.34 13.99
C THR A 67 10.73 6.94 12.63
N ALA A 68 11.76 7.44 11.99
CA ALA A 68 11.71 7.93 10.62
C ALA A 68 12.68 7.17 9.75
N GLU A 69 12.28 6.78 8.56
CA GLU A 69 13.13 6.20 7.54
C GLU A 69 13.09 7.04 6.27
N SER A 70 14.24 7.23 5.66
CA SER A 70 14.39 7.79 4.31
C SER A 70 14.85 6.69 3.37
N ILE A 71 14.06 6.43 2.34
CA ILE A 71 14.30 5.39 1.35
C ILE A 71 14.61 6.04 0.01
N TYR A 72 15.72 5.61 -0.58
CA TYR A 72 16.03 5.90 -1.97
C TYR A 72 16.06 4.62 -2.77
N ALA A 73 15.15 4.49 -3.73
CA ALA A 73 15.07 3.37 -4.65
C ALA A 73 15.42 3.85 -6.07
N PRO A 74 16.53 3.37 -6.66
CA PRO A 74 16.87 3.67 -8.04
C PRO A 74 15.86 3.04 -9.00
N VAL A 75 15.93 3.39 -10.28
CA VAL A 75 15.08 2.76 -11.31
C VAL A 75 15.42 1.27 -11.42
N GLN A 76 14.48 0.43 -11.01
CA GLN A 76 14.59 -1.03 -11.02
C GLN A 76 13.36 -1.68 -11.65
N LYS A 77 13.45 -2.98 -11.91
CA LYS A 77 12.35 -3.72 -12.58
C LYS A 77 11.10 -3.80 -11.74
N ARG A 78 11.20 -4.26 -10.49
CA ARG A 78 10.08 -4.39 -9.57
C ARG A 78 10.57 -4.33 -8.12
N ILE A 79 9.89 -3.55 -7.31
CA ILE A 79 10.10 -3.47 -5.87
C ILE A 79 8.76 -3.78 -5.22
N GLU A 80 8.79 -4.59 -4.16
CA GLU A 80 7.63 -4.92 -3.34
C GLU A 80 7.88 -4.42 -1.92
N CYS A 81 6.86 -3.81 -1.33
CA CYS A 81 6.89 -3.26 0.02
C CYS A 81 5.71 -3.84 0.80
N GLU A 82 5.97 -4.40 1.97
CA GLU A 82 4.94 -4.98 2.84
C GLU A 82 5.08 -4.40 4.25
N TYR A 83 3.95 -4.13 4.90
CA TYR A 83 3.91 -3.67 6.27
C TYR A 83 2.62 -4.14 6.97
N SER A 84 2.78 -4.66 8.18
CA SER A 84 1.67 -4.93 9.11
C SER A 84 2.22 -4.93 10.53
N ALA A 85 1.77 -3.99 11.35
CA ALA A 85 2.27 -3.84 12.71
C ALA A 85 1.31 -3.07 13.63
N ALA A 86 1.57 -3.10 14.93
CA ALA A 86 0.83 -2.34 15.93
C ALA A 86 1.20 -0.84 15.99
N PHE A 87 1.86 -0.30 14.97
CA PHE A 87 2.20 1.10 14.81
C PHE A 87 1.47 1.66 13.60
N HIS A 88 1.10 2.95 13.66
CA HIS A 88 0.64 3.64 12.46
C HIS A 88 1.82 3.91 11.54
N LEU A 89 1.58 3.84 10.24
CA LEU A 89 2.57 4.19 9.23
C LEU A 89 2.07 5.38 8.40
N LEU A 90 2.86 6.45 8.37
CA LEU A 90 2.68 7.54 7.42
C LEU A 90 3.76 7.47 6.35
N VAL A 91 3.33 7.26 5.11
CA VAL A 91 4.20 7.21 3.92
C VAL A 91 4.17 8.56 3.24
N MET A 92 5.33 9.15 3.03
CA MET A 92 5.52 10.39 2.29
C MET A 92 6.27 10.08 0.99
N TYR A 93 5.62 10.17 -0.14
CA TYR A 93 6.28 10.02 -1.43
C TYR A 93 6.87 11.38 -1.84
N VAL A 94 8.14 11.59 -1.50
CA VAL A 94 8.84 12.85 -1.78
C VAL A 94 9.01 13.06 -3.28
N ASP A 95 9.32 11.96 -4.00
CA ASP A 95 9.49 11.97 -5.45
C ASP A 95 9.25 10.58 -6.02
N GLY A 96 8.81 10.49 -7.24
CA GLY A 96 8.65 9.23 -7.94
C GLY A 96 7.52 9.17 -8.94
N ILE A 97 7.84 8.57 -10.09
CA ILE A 97 6.87 8.20 -11.13
C ILE A 97 7.00 6.70 -11.35
N ARG A 98 5.91 5.98 -11.26
CA ARG A 98 5.82 4.56 -11.56
C ARG A 98 5.55 4.34 -13.05
N ARG A 99 6.23 3.37 -13.66
CA ARG A 99 5.83 2.81 -14.95
C ARG A 99 4.56 2.00 -14.78
N ASP A 100 4.55 1.14 -13.77
CA ASP A 100 3.43 0.34 -13.31
C ASP A 100 3.53 0.13 -11.80
N GLY A 101 2.44 -0.21 -11.14
CA GLY A 101 2.43 -0.45 -9.70
C GLY A 101 1.03 -0.43 -9.11
N GLU A 102 0.91 -1.02 -7.94
CA GLU A 102 -0.34 -1.03 -7.17
C GLU A 102 -0.02 -0.87 -5.69
N THR A 103 -0.84 -0.10 -5.01
CA THR A 103 -0.79 0.07 -3.55
C THR A 103 -2.13 -0.37 -2.99
N SER A 104 -2.09 -1.28 -2.03
CA SER A 104 -3.25 -1.84 -1.34
C SER A 104 -3.12 -1.59 0.16
N ILE A 105 -4.23 -1.23 0.79
CA ILE A 105 -4.35 -1.05 2.24
C ILE A 105 -5.68 -1.64 2.66
N ASP A 106 -5.73 -2.33 3.80
CA ASP A 106 -6.97 -2.84 4.36
C ASP A 106 -8.04 -1.73 4.44
N GLY A 107 -9.22 -2.02 3.92
CA GLY A 107 -10.36 -1.08 3.92
C GLY A 107 -10.32 0.03 2.87
N VAL A 108 -9.31 0.05 1.98
CA VAL A 108 -9.19 1.01 0.87
C VAL A 108 -9.11 0.28 -0.47
N ALA A 109 -9.78 0.80 -1.49
CA ALA A 109 -9.65 0.24 -2.83
C ALA A 109 -8.19 0.34 -3.33
N PRO A 110 -7.62 -0.73 -3.93
CA PRO A 110 -6.28 -0.70 -4.49
C PRO A 110 -6.09 0.43 -5.49
N SER A 111 -4.95 1.11 -5.43
CA SER A 111 -4.65 2.26 -6.28
C SER A 111 -3.45 1.99 -7.18
N ARG A 112 -3.59 2.35 -8.46
CA ARG A 112 -2.53 2.29 -9.49
C ARG A 112 -2.06 3.68 -9.91
N LEU A 113 -2.06 4.63 -8.99
CA LEU A 113 -1.58 5.99 -9.26
C LEU A 113 -0.12 5.95 -9.73
N ARG A 114 0.16 6.52 -10.90
CA ARG A 114 1.52 6.51 -11.49
C ARG A 114 2.41 7.62 -10.94
N ASN A 115 1.91 8.85 -10.90
CA ASN A 115 2.65 9.97 -10.31
C ASN A 115 2.33 10.05 -8.82
N VAL A 116 3.23 9.55 -8.00
CA VAL A 116 3.07 9.53 -6.55
C VAL A 116 3.83 10.68 -5.85
N ALA A 117 4.57 11.50 -6.60
CA ALA A 117 5.31 12.62 -6.03
C ALA A 117 4.39 13.55 -5.22
N ASN A 118 4.86 13.97 -4.05
CA ASN A 118 4.14 14.80 -3.09
C ASN A 118 2.83 14.20 -2.55
N LYS A 119 2.64 12.88 -2.64
CA LYS A 119 1.49 12.19 -2.06
C LYS A 119 1.80 11.62 -0.69
N LEU A 120 0.74 11.51 0.11
CA LEU A 120 0.75 10.90 1.43
C LEU A 120 -0.09 9.62 1.40
N THR A 121 0.33 8.63 2.17
CA THR A 121 -0.47 7.44 2.46
C THR A 121 -0.44 7.20 3.96
N PHE A 122 -1.60 6.99 4.57
CA PHE A 122 -1.69 6.70 6.00
C PHE A 122 -2.30 5.32 6.22
N VAL A 123 -1.57 4.49 6.95
CA VAL A 123 -1.95 3.13 7.33
C VAL A 123 -2.13 3.08 8.84
N PRO A 124 -3.34 2.92 9.36
CA PRO A 124 -3.55 2.78 10.79
C PRO A 124 -2.87 1.53 11.36
N ALA A 125 -2.58 1.54 12.65
CA ALA A 125 -2.05 0.37 13.35
C ALA A 125 -2.93 -0.88 13.09
N ASN A 126 -2.29 -2.04 12.98
CA ASN A 126 -2.93 -3.33 12.70
C ASN A 126 -3.62 -3.46 11.33
N HIS A 127 -3.38 -2.52 10.41
CA HIS A 127 -3.77 -2.66 9.01
C HIS A 127 -2.59 -3.18 8.19
N THR A 128 -2.91 -3.91 7.12
CA THR A 128 -1.92 -4.39 6.15
C THR A 128 -1.74 -3.35 5.04
N TYR A 129 -0.50 -3.13 4.67
CA TYR A 129 -0.11 -2.30 3.53
C TYR A 129 0.80 -3.11 2.63
N ASP A 130 0.38 -3.25 1.39
CA ASP A 130 1.12 -3.91 0.33
C ASP A 130 1.29 -2.94 -0.85
N GLU A 131 2.51 -2.81 -1.32
CA GLU A 131 2.81 -2.01 -2.48
C GLU A 131 3.81 -2.74 -3.38
N TRP A 132 3.54 -2.74 -4.67
CA TRP A 132 4.56 -3.08 -5.63
C TRP A 132 4.63 -2.00 -6.71
N HIS A 133 5.81 -1.75 -7.23
CA HIS A 133 5.99 -0.81 -8.32
C HIS A 133 7.20 -1.12 -9.20
N GLU A 134 7.08 -0.74 -10.47
CA GLU A 134 8.17 -0.59 -11.42
C GLU A 134 8.44 0.90 -11.60
N ALA A 135 9.58 1.37 -11.16
CA ALA A 135 9.90 2.79 -11.19
C ALA A 135 10.22 3.27 -12.63
N ARG A 136 9.66 4.42 -13.02
CA ARG A 136 10.07 5.15 -14.22
C ARG A 136 11.17 6.17 -13.90
N THR A 137 11.10 6.77 -12.73
CA THR A 137 12.12 7.67 -12.17
C THR A 137 12.58 7.13 -10.82
N PRO A 138 13.77 7.50 -10.33
CA PRO A 138 14.15 7.15 -8.95
C PRO A 138 13.07 7.59 -7.97
N MET A 139 12.85 6.78 -6.93
CA MET A 139 11.85 7.07 -5.91
C MET A 139 12.52 7.49 -4.61
N ARG A 140 11.98 8.55 -4.00
CA ARG A 140 12.35 8.98 -2.65
C ARG A 140 11.10 8.92 -1.77
N ILE A 141 11.14 8.06 -0.77
CA ILE A 141 10.02 7.81 0.13
C ILE A 141 10.52 8.04 1.54
N SER A 142 9.69 8.64 2.38
CA SER A 142 9.92 8.70 3.82
C SER A 142 8.81 7.96 4.54
N TYR A 143 9.17 7.08 5.45
CA TYR A 143 8.27 6.39 6.37
C TYR A 143 8.39 7.02 7.76
N LEU A 144 7.26 7.34 8.37
CA LEU A 144 7.16 7.72 9.77
C LEU A 144 6.33 6.65 10.49
N TYR A 145 6.95 6.01 11.48
CA TYR A 145 6.29 5.02 12.34
C TYR A 145 5.87 5.72 13.62
N LEU A 146 4.57 5.72 13.87
CA LEU A 146 3.95 6.48 14.95
C LEU A 146 3.33 5.50 15.95
N ASP A 147 3.77 5.57 17.20
CA ASP A 147 3.18 4.81 18.29
C ASP A 147 1.73 5.28 18.53
N PRO A 148 0.73 4.39 18.47
CA PRO A 148 -0.65 4.74 18.81
C PRO A 148 -0.78 5.45 20.16
N ALA A 149 -0.07 4.98 21.19
CA ALA A 149 -0.12 5.58 22.51
C ALA A 149 0.33 7.06 22.52
N LYS A 150 1.19 7.46 21.59
CA LYS A 150 1.63 8.85 21.42
C LYS A 150 0.67 9.66 20.56
N LEU A 151 0.15 9.05 19.50
CA LEU A 151 -0.77 9.73 18.60
C LEU A 151 -2.15 9.97 19.27
N ASP A 152 -2.58 9.05 20.14
CA ASP A 152 -3.86 9.11 20.86
C ASP A 152 -3.77 9.84 22.20
N GLY A 153 -2.56 10.08 22.70
CA GLY A 153 -2.27 10.49 24.09
C GLY A 153 -2.92 11.78 24.60
N SER A 154 -3.44 12.64 23.73
CA SER A 154 -4.19 13.85 24.09
C SER A 154 -5.69 13.74 23.84
N ARG A 155 -6.20 12.60 23.40
CA ARG A 155 -7.60 12.41 23.02
C ARG A 155 -8.26 11.22 23.69
N ASN A 156 -9.58 11.26 23.77
CA ASN A 156 -10.39 10.15 24.27
C ASN A 156 -10.06 8.86 23.52
N GLU A 157 -10.09 7.73 24.23
CA GLU A 157 -9.76 6.37 23.80
C GLU A 157 -10.48 5.85 22.53
N ASP A 158 -11.41 6.64 21.95
CA ASP A 158 -12.25 6.28 20.79
C ASP A 158 -11.81 6.92 19.46
N THR A 159 -10.58 7.44 19.35
CA THR A 159 -10.15 8.04 18.08
C THR A 159 -9.86 6.94 17.05
N VAL A 160 -10.77 6.76 16.10
CA VAL A 160 -10.62 5.82 14.99
C VAL A 160 -10.00 6.55 13.81
N TYR A 161 -8.82 6.11 13.41
CA TYR A 161 -8.15 6.59 12.20
C TYR A 161 -8.58 5.75 11.00
N ALA A 162 -9.01 6.42 9.93
CA ALA A 162 -9.31 5.77 8.66
C ALA A 162 -8.03 5.63 7.80
N PRO A 163 -7.81 4.50 7.12
CA PRO A 163 -6.74 4.36 6.16
C PRO A 163 -6.95 5.29 4.96
N LYS A 164 -5.88 5.92 4.47
CA LYS A 164 -5.92 6.88 3.35
C LYS A 164 -4.78 6.60 2.39
N ALA A 165 -5.08 6.39 1.10
CA ALA A 165 -4.07 6.19 0.06
C ALA A 165 -3.96 7.43 -0.83
N PHE A 166 -2.75 7.88 -1.11
CA PHE A 166 -2.40 8.95 -2.04
C PHE A 166 -3.22 10.24 -1.89
N PHE A 167 -3.34 10.70 -0.66
CA PHE A 167 -4.03 11.97 -0.38
C PHE A 167 -3.06 13.16 -0.39
N ASP A 168 -3.63 14.35 -0.56
CA ASP A 168 -2.93 15.62 -0.49
C ASP A 168 -3.41 16.38 0.75
N ASP A 169 -2.49 16.70 1.64
CA ASP A 169 -2.72 17.56 2.78
C ASP A 169 -1.44 18.30 3.13
N SER A 170 -1.45 19.61 2.93
CA SER A 170 -0.26 20.45 3.16
C SER A 170 0.10 20.58 4.64
N VAL A 171 -0.90 20.49 5.55
CA VAL A 171 -0.64 20.56 6.99
C VAL A 171 0.01 19.26 7.46
N VAL A 172 -0.54 18.11 7.06
CA VAL A 172 0.07 16.79 7.34
C VAL A 172 1.47 16.72 6.75
N TRP A 173 1.67 17.14 5.50
CA TRP A 173 2.97 17.11 4.83
C TRP A 173 4.01 17.94 5.57
N ASN A 174 3.70 19.19 5.87
CA ASN A 174 4.62 20.09 6.55
C ASN A 174 4.93 19.64 7.97
N THR A 175 3.92 19.17 8.71
CA THR A 175 4.08 18.66 10.08
C THR A 175 4.93 17.40 10.08
N ALA A 176 4.67 16.44 9.19
CA ALA A 176 5.45 15.22 9.05
C ALA A 176 6.90 15.50 8.64
N THR A 177 7.14 16.48 7.75
CA THR A 177 8.49 16.91 7.37
C THR A 177 9.25 17.51 8.56
N LYS A 178 8.62 18.34 9.37
CA LYS A 178 9.20 18.89 10.59
C LYS A 178 9.50 17.79 11.61
N LEU A 179 8.55 16.89 11.83
CA LEU A 179 8.71 15.78 12.77
C LEU A 179 9.87 14.88 12.35
N LYS A 180 9.98 14.52 11.06
CA LYS A 180 11.11 13.79 10.50
C LYS A 180 12.43 14.48 10.77
N SER A 181 12.54 15.79 10.48
CA SER A 181 13.75 16.58 10.72
C SER A 181 14.16 16.60 12.19
N VAL A 182 13.21 16.67 13.10
CA VAL A 182 13.44 16.61 14.54
C VAL A 182 13.95 15.23 14.96
N ILE A 183 13.36 14.17 14.47
CA ILE A 183 13.79 12.79 14.73
C ILE A 183 15.24 12.59 14.24
N GLU A 184 15.55 13.03 13.04
CA GLU A 184 16.88 12.90 12.43
C GLU A 184 17.95 13.74 13.17
N SER A 185 17.60 14.91 13.66
CA SER A 185 18.53 15.77 14.40
C SER A 185 18.75 15.35 15.85
N GLY A 186 17.75 14.68 16.46
CA GLY A 186 17.74 14.33 17.89
C GLY A 186 17.81 15.54 18.83
N LYS A 187 17.45 16.74 18.35
CA LYS A 187 17.59 18.01 19.08
C LYS A 187 16.29 18.80 19.03
N ALA A 188 15.38 18.52 19.94
CA ALA A 188 14.19 19.35 20.12
C ALA A 188 13.64 19.25 21.54
N ALA A 189 12.91 20.27 21.97
CA ALA A 189 12.16 20.21 23.22
C ALA A 189 11.03 19.18 23.09
N HIS A 190 10.76 18.40 24.13
CA HIS A 190 9.68 17.39 24.15
C HIS A 190 8.35 18.02 23.80
N SER A 191 8.01 19.16 24.42
CA SER A 191 6.76 19.89 24.17
C SER A 191 6.55 20.30 22.70
N TYR A 192 7.64 20.56 21.97
CA TYR A 192 7.54 20.88 20.55
C TYR A 192 7.16 19.64 19.73
N VAL A 193 7.72 18.49 20.06
CA VAL A 193 7.39 17.22 19.39
C VAL A 193 5.98 16.80 19.72
N ASP A 194 5.56 16.89 20.97
CA ASP A 194 4.20 16.59 21.40
C ASP A 194 3.18 17.47 20.65
N ALA A 195 3.48 18.78 20.50
CA ALA A 195 2.63 19.66 19.71
C ALA A 195 2.56 19.28 18.22
N LEU A 196 3.66 18.81 17.61
CA LEU A 196 3.64 18.30 16.24
C LEU A 196 2.81 17.01 16.10
N ILE A 197 2.91 16.13 17.10
CA ILE A 197 2.11 14.90 17.15
C ILE A 197 0.62 15.23 17.30
N ASP A 198 0.27 16.17 18.17
CA ASP A 198 -1.11 16.62 18.35
C ASP A 198 -1.72 17.19 17.06
N VAL A 199 -0.97 18.05 16.36
CA VAL A 199 -1.40 18.55 15.05
C VAL A 199 -1.59 17.41 14.07
N LEU A 200 -0.62 16.48 14.00
CA LEU A 200 -0.70 15.34 13.08
C LEU A 200 -1.89 14.43 13.39
N SER A 201 -2.12 14.12 14.68
CA SER A 201 -3.26 13.36 15.16
C SER A 201 -4.58 14.02 14.76
N HIS A 202 -4.69 15.36 14.97
CA HIS A 202 -5.88 16.11 14.59
C HIS A 202 -6.18 16.01 13.09
N GLU A 203 -5.18 16.25 12.25
CA GLU A 203 -5.37 16.26 10.79
C GLU A 203 -5.63 14.84 10.25
N LEU A 204 -4.97 13.81 10.78
CA LEU A 204 -5.19 12.43 10.36
C LEU A 204 -6.57 11.89 10.77
N SER A 205 -7.11 12.33 11.92
CA SER A 205 -8.43 11.91 12.41
C SER A 205 -9.59 12.66 11.77
N ARG A 206 -9.34 13.77 11.06
CA ARG A 206 -10.41 14.49 10.35
C ARG A 206 -11.10 13.57 9.37
N SER A 207 -12.42 13.47 9.49
CA SER A 207 -13.23 12.68 8.57
C SER A 207 -13.27 13.32 7.19
N ASP A 208 -13.41 12.50 6.14
CA ASP A 208 -13.55 12.98 4.76
C ASP A 208 -14.72 13.98 4.57
N LYS A 209 -15.71 13.96 5.49
CA LYS A 209 -16.81 14.93 5.51
C LYS A 209 -16.35 16.35 5.87
N GLU A 210 -15.36 16.48 6.77
CA GLU A 210 -14.81 17.79 7.14
C GLU A 210 -13.81 18.28 6.09
N LEU A 211 -13.03 17.37 5.51
CA LEU A 211 -12.14 17.67 4.38
C LEU A 211 -12.92 18.19 3.17
N SER A 212 -14.11 17.63 2.92
CA SER A 212 -15.00 18.09 1.83
C SER A 212 -15.59 19.50 2.07
N ARG A 213 -15.62 19.98 3.32
CA ARG A 213 -16.12 21.33 3.65
C ARG A 213 -15.03 22.41 3.62
N ASN A 214 -13.77 22.07 3.92
CA ASN A 214 -12.69 23.04 4.14
C ASN A 214 -11.52 22.95 3.16
N SER A 215 -11.40 21.90 2.35
CA SER A 215 -10.43 21.90 1.26
C SER A 215 -10.94 22.71 0.08
N PRO A 216 -10.09 23.55 -0.55
CA PRO A 216 -10.35 23.94 -1.92
C PRO A 216 -10.39 22.62 -2.70
N VAL A 217 -11.58 22.20 -3.08
CA VAL A 217 -11.89 21.01 -3.86
C VAL A 217 -10.70 20.73 -4.76
N SER A 218 -10.04 19.58 -4.59
CA SER A 218 -9.20 19.01 -5.65
C SER A 218 -10.09 19.01 -6.89
N ARG A 219 -9.93 20.06 -7.71
CA ARG A 219 -10.88 20.39 -8.78
C ARG A 219 -10.92 19.22 -9.74
N GLY A 220 -11.89 18.30 -9.54
CA GLY A 220 -12.32 17.37 -10.55
C GLY A 220 -12.27 15.87 -10.26
N GLY A 221 -11.73 15.37 -9.13
CA GLY A 221 -11.72 13.94 -8.78
C GLY A 221 -12.99 13.44 -8.08
N LEU A 222 -13.10 12.11 -7.91
CA LEU A 222 -14.15 11.48 -7.09
C LEU A 222 -13.81 11.61 -5.60
N ALA A 223 -14.82 11.84 -4.77
CA ALA A 223 -14.67 11.76 -3.32
C ALA A 223 -14.42 10.29 -2.87
N SER A 224 -13.79 10.07 -1.71
CA SER A 224 -13.43 8.73 -1.23
C SER A 224 -14.63 7.78 -1.15
N TRP A 225 -15.80 8.25 -0.69
CA TRP A 225 -17.01 7.44 -0.68
C TRP A 225 -17.51 7.07 -2.09
N GLN A 226 -17.35 7.97 -3.08
CA GLN A 226 -17.69 7.70 -4.47
C GLN A 226 -16.73 6.67 -5.07
N MET A 227 -15.44 6.81 -4.80
CA MET A 227 -14.45 5.81 -5.21
C MET A 227 -14.80 4.43 -4.66
N ARG A 228 -15.04 4.34 -3.36
CA ARG A 228 -15.37 3.07 -2.70
C ARG A 228 -16.63 2.40 -3.29
N ILE A 229 -17.75 3.13 -3.39
CA ILE A 229 -19.00 2.54 -3.87
C ILE A 229 -18.91 2.10 -5.33
N VAL A 230 -18.17 2.87 -6.16
CA VAL A 230 -18.01 2.56 -7.59
C VAL A 230 -17.07 1.37 -7.79
N THR A 231 -15.93 1.32 -7.08
CA THR A 231 -15.01 0.18 -7.19
C THR A 231 -15.62 -1.09 -6.64
N GLN A 232 -16.31 -1.04 -5.51
CA GLN A 232 -17.03 -2.18 -4.95
C GLN A 232 -18.04 -2.72 -5.97
N HIS A 233 -18.85 -1.86 -6.58
CA HIS A 233 -19.81 -2.28 -7.61
C HIS A 233 -19.12 -2.92 -8.82
N ILE A 234 -17.98 -2.38 -9.27
CA ILE A 234 -17.21 -2.97 -10.37
C ILE A 234 -16.66 -4.35 -9.98
N GLU A 235 -16.16 -4.54 -8.77
CA GLU A 235 -15.64 -5.83 -8.31
C GLU A 235 -16.75 -6.89 -8.18
N GLU A 236 -17.89 -6.53 -7.60
CA GLU A 236 -19.03 -7.43 -7.44
C GLU A 236 -19.60 -7.88 -8.79
N HIS A 237 -19.56 -7.01 -9.81
CA HIS A 237 -20.13 -7.25 -11.14
C HIS A 237 -19.05 -7.35 -12.24
N VAL A 238 -17.84 -7.75 -11.91
CA VAL A 238 -16.69 -7.72 -12.84
C VAL A 238 -16.94 -8.55 -14.13
N GLY A 239 -17.70 -9.64 -14.04
CA GLY A 239 -18.08 -10.49 -15.18
C GLY A 239 -19.29 -9.98 -15.98
N GLU A 240 -19.92 -8.91 -15.54
CA GLU A 240 -21.14 -8.38 -16.15
C GLU A 240 -20.87 -7.11 -16.98
N GLN A 241 -21.84 -6.75 -17.82
CA GLN A 241 -21.77 -5.46 -18.51
C GLN A 241 -22.22 -4.34 -17.57
N ILE A 242 -21.30 -3.48 -17.17
CA ILE A 242 -21.59 -2.34 -16.30
C ILE A 242 -21.81 -1.10 -17.18
N SER A 243 -22.96 -0.45 -17.04
CA SER A 243 -23.25 0.78 -17.76
C SER A 243 -22.60 1.99 -17.06
N LEU A 244 -22.06 2.91 -17.84
CA LEU A 244 -21.53 4.17 -17.34
C LEU A 244 -22.58 4.96 -16.55
N SER A 245 -23.85 4.88 -16.99
CA SER A 245 -24.98 5.51 -16.33
C SER A 245 -25.19 4.97 -14.90
N ALA A 246 -25.05 3.65 -14.71
CA ALA A 246 -25.18 3.04 -13.38
C ALA A 246 -24.08 3.54 -12.43
N LEU A 247 -22.83 3.53 -12.88
CA LEU A 247 -21.71 4.03 -12.10
C LEU A 247 -21.83 5.51 -11.74
N ALA A 248 -22.25 6.33 -12.70
CA ALA A 248 -22.47 7.76 -12.47
C ALA A 248 -23.60 8.02 -11.46
N LYS A 249 -24.69 7.24 -11.51
CA LYS A 249 -25.77 7.29 -10.51
C LYS A 249 -25.29 6.92 -9.12
N LEU A 250 -24.50 5.87 -8.98
CA LEU A 250 -23.90 5.46 -7.69
C LEU A 250 -23.05 6.60 -7.11
N ALA A 251 -22.26 7.26 -7.95
CA ALA A 251 -21.45 8.40 -7.55
C ALA A 251 -22.25 9.70 -7.38
N ARG A 252 -23.56 9.73 -7.67
CA ARG A 252 -24.43 10.92 -7.67
C ARG A 252 -23.90 12.04 -8.56
N LEU A 253 -23.37 11.69 -9.73
CA LEU A 253 -22.80 12.60 -10.72
C LEU A 253 -23.49 12.42 -12.08
N SER A 254 -23.40 13.46 -12.93
CA SER A 254 -23.69 13.27 -14.35
C SER A 254 -22.62 12.38 -15.00
N GLN A 255 -22.95 11.65 -16.06
CA GLN A 255 -22.01 10.76 -16.75
C GLN A 255 -20.73 11.49 -17.20
N ALA A 256 -20.87 12.70 -17.76
CA ALA A 256 -19.74 13.49 -18.21
C ALA A 256 -18.82 13.92 -17.06
N HIS A 257 -19.40 14.32 -15.93
CA HIS A 257 -18.64 14.67 -14.73
C HIS A 257 -17.97 13.42 -14.12
N PHE A 258 -18.73 12.33 -14.02
CA PHE A 258 -18.21 11.07 -13.51
C PHE A 258 -17.00 10.57 -14.32
N CYS A 259 -17.05 10.56 -15.65
CA CYS A 259 -15.91 10.14 -16.48
C CYS A 259 -14.65 10.97 -16.21
N ARG A 260 -14.79 12.29 -16.11
CA ARG A 260 -13.64 13.16 -15.83
C ARG A 260 -13.10 12.94 -14.44
N ALA A 261 -13.98 12.93 -13.44
CA ALA A 261 -13.62 12.72 -12.03
C ALA A 261 -13.00 11.33 -11.81
N PHE A 262 -13.57 10.28 -12.43
CA PHE A 262 -13.03 8.93 -12.35
C PHE A 262 -11.62 8.85 -12.96
N LYS A 263 -11.44 9.37 -14.19
CA LYS A 263 -10.12 9.38 -14.84
C LYS A 263 -9.10 10.17 -14.03
N GLN A 264 -9.50 11.24 -13.36
CA GLN A 264 -8.63 12.02 -12.50
C GLN A 264 -8.22 11.23 -11.24
N SER A 265 -9.16 10.47 -10.63
CA SER A 265 -8.89 9.68 -9.43
C SER A 265 -8.11 8.39 -9.71
N PHE A 266 -8.40 7.70 -10.81
CA PHE A 266 -7.84 6.38 -11.13
C PHE A 266 -6.80 6.40 -12.26
N GLY A 267 -6.56 7.54 -12.90
CA GLY A 267 -5.62 7.67 -14.01
C GLY A 267 -6.13 7.14 -15.35
N VAL A 268 -7.18 6.32 -15.33
CA VAL A 268 -7.79 5.68 -16.52
C VAL A 268 -9.31 5.89 -16.54
N PRO A 269 -9.97 5.86 -17.72
CA PRO A 269 -11.42 5.94 -17.81
C PRO A 269 -12.12 4.73 -17.15
N PRO A 270 -13.40 4.85 -16.73
CA PRO A 270 -14.15 3.76 -16.06
C PRO A 270 -14.16 2.44 -16.84
N HIS A 271 -14.37 2.51 -18.15
CA HIS A 271 -14.38 1.33 -19.02
C HIS A 271 -13.00 0.63 -19.03
N GLU A 272 -11.91 1.38 -19.14
CA GLU A 272 -10.57 0.82 -19.15
C GLU A 272 -10.22 0.18 -17.80
N TYR A 273 -10.61 0.82 -16.70
CA TYR A 273 -10.49 0.27 -15.36
C TYR A 273 -11.24 -1.08 -15.23
N HIS A 274 -12.51 -1.13 -15.68
CA HIS A 274 -13.30 -2.37 -15.65
C HIS A 274 -12.65 -3.49 -16.47
N VAL A 275 -12.13 -3.18 -17.67
CA VAL A 275 -11.39 -4.15 -18.49
C VAL A 275 -10.14 -4.64 -17.75
N GLN A 276 -9.38 -3.77 -17.08
CA GLN A 276 -8.23 -4.18 -16.28
C GLN A 276 -8.63 -5.14 -15.15
N ARG A 277 -9.73 -4.86 -14.41
CA ARG A 277 -10.22 -5.75 -13.35
C ARG A 277 -10.64 -7.12 -13.87
N ARG A 278 -11.30 -7.18 -15.05
CA ARG A 278 -11.61 -8.45 -15.73
C ARG A 278 -10.35 -9.27 -16.03
N ILE A 279 -9.30 -8.61 -16.52
CA ILE A 279 -8.04 -9.30 -16.84
C ILE A 279 -7.31 -9.76 -15.57
N GLU A 280 -7.33 -8.99 -14.48
CA GLU A 280 -6.77 -9.45 -13.21
C GLU A 280 -7.50 -10.70 -12.68
N LYS A 281 -8.85 -10.70 -12.70
CA LYS A 281 -9.62 -11.89 -12.35
C LYS A 281 -9.31 -13.08 -13.27
N ALA A 282 -9.14 -12.82 -14.57
CA ALA A 282 -8.78 -13.88 -15.53
C ALA A 282 -7.41 -14.48 -15.24
N LYS A 283 -6.42 -13.68 -14.83
CA LYS A 283 -5.09 -14.19 -14.42
C LYS A 283 -5.21 -15.16 -13.24
N ALA A 284 -6.00 -14.81 -12.22
CA ALA A 284 -6.23 -15.68 -11.08
C ALA A 284 -6.85 -17.03 -11.50
N LEU A 285 -7.91 -16.98 -12.33
CA LEU A 285 -8.59 -18.19 -12.82
C LEU A 285 -7.69 -19.05 -13.73
N LEU A 286 -6.84 -18.43 -14.55
CA LEU A 286 -5.89 -19.16 -15.40
C LEU A 286 -4.78 -19.87 -14.59
N ALA A 287 -4.41 -19.31 -13.42
CA ALA A 287 -3.43 -19.92 -12.53
C ALA A 287 -3.98 -21.15 -11.79
N GLU A 288 -5.30 -21.23 -11.55
CA GLU A 288 -5.97 -22.35 -10.86
C GLU A 288 -6.09 -23.64 -11.71
N ARG A 289 -5.74 -23.62 -12.99
CA ARG A 289 -5.72 -24.75 -13.96
C ARG A 289 -7.03 -25.50 -14.20
N ASN A 290 -8.13 -25.17 -13.52
CA ASN A 290 -9.38 -25.93 -13.52
C ASN A 290 -10.32 -25.56 -14.67
N ALA A 291 -10.05 -24.47 -15.42
CA ALA A 291 -10.93 -23.97 -16.46
C ALA A 291 -10.20 -23.82 -17.80
N SER A 292 -10.90 -24.00 -18.92
CA SER A 292 -10.35 -23.70 -20.23
C SER A 292 -10.18 -22.20 -20.44
N VAL A 293 -9.35 -21.78 -21.38
CA VAL A 293 -9.19 -20.35 -21.75
C VAL A 293 -10.54 -19.74 -22.16
N THR A 294 -11.39 -20.56 -22.81
CA THR A 294 -12.74 -20.16 -23.24
C THR A 294 -13.65 -19.92 -22.04
N ASP A 295 -13.66 -20.85 -21.06
CA ASP A 295 -14.49 -20.74 -19.87
C ASP A 295 -14.08 -19.54 -19.02
N VAL A 296 -12.76 -19.31 -18.87
CA VAL A 296 -12.23 -18.12 -18.20
C VAL A 296 -12.69 -16.84 -18.90
N GLY A 297 -12.64 -16.79 -20.25
CA GLY A 297 -13.12 -15.65 -21.02
C GLY A 297 -14.62 -15.34 -20.72
N PHE A 298 -15.47 -16.37 -20.69
CA PHE A 298 -16.89 -16.22 -20.35
C PHE A 298 -17.07 -15.81 -18.89
N ALA A 299 -16.36 -16.44 -17.95
CA ALA A 299 -16.45 -16.13 -16.52
C ALA A 299 -16.08 -14.68 -16.17
N VAL A 300 -15.23 -14.04 -16.98
CA VAL A 300 -14.88 -12.62 -16.82
C VAL A 300 -15.65 -11.69 -17.76
N GLY A 301 -16.73 -12.19 -18.38
CA GLY A 301 -17.74 -11.38 -19.07
C GLY A 301 -17.45 -11.05 -20.55
N TYR A 302 -16.63 -11.86 -21.25
CA TYR A 302 -16.46 -11.73 -22.68
C TYR A 302 -17.38 -12.71 -23.41
N SER A 303 -18.12 -12.22 -24.40
CA SER A 303 -19.00 -13.04 -25.23
C SER A 303 -18.22 -13.89 -26.25
N HIS A 304 -16.98 -13.52 -26.57
CA HIS A 304 -16.14 -14.22 -27.55
C HIS A 304 -14.71 -14.38 -27.03
N THR A 305 -14.16 -15.58 -27.15
CA THR A 305 -12.77 -15.90 -26.76
C THR A 305 -11.73 -15.07 -27.51
N SER A 306 -12.01 -14.67 -28.75
CA SER A 306 -11.14 -13.79 -29.55
C SER A 306 -11.02 -12.41 -28.91
N SER A 307 -12.14 -11.79 -28.51
CA SER A 307 -12.17 -10.50 -27.85
C SER A 307 -11.44 -10.53 -26.50
N PHE A 308 -11.64 -11.61 -25.73
CA PHE A 308 -10.89 -11.87 -24.50
C PHE A 308 -9.39 -11.94 -24.76
N SER A 309 -8.96 -12.76 -25.75
CA SER A 309 -7.54 -12.96 -26.05
C SER A 309 -6.84 -11.67 -26.48
N VAL A 310 -7.53 -10.84 -27.28
CA VAL A 310 -7.03 -9.50 -27.67
C VAL A 310 -6.87 -8.58 -26.48
N ALA A 311 -7.90 -8.47 -25.62
CA ALA A 311 -7.86 -7.63 -24.42
C ALA A 311 -6.77 -8.10 -23.44
N PHE A 312 -6.70 -9.42 -23.21
CA PHE A 312 -5.70 -10.02 -22.33
C PHE A 312 -4.27 -9.73 -22.82
N ARG A 313 -3.98 -9.97 -24.11
CA ARG A 313 -2.67 -9.68 -24.69
C ARG A 313 -2.32 -8.20 -24.65
N LYS A 314 -3.30 -7.32 -24.90
CA LYS A 314 -3.09 -5.87 -24.85
C LYS A 314 -2.63 -5.40 -23.45
N ILE A 315 -3.16 -6.01 -22.38
CA ILE A 315 -2.85 -5.61 -20.99
C ILE A 315 -1.63 -6.34 -20.45
N THR A 316 -1.47 -7.64 -20.74
CA THR A 316 -0.42 -8.48 -20.16
C THR A 316 0.81 -8.64 -21.04
N GLY A 317 0.72 -8.26 -22.32
CA GLY A 317 1.77 -8.50 -23.33
C GLY A 317 1.81 -9.92 -23.88
N ARG A 318 1.02 -10.86 -23.34
CA ARG A 318 1.01 -12.30 -23.71
C ARG A 318 -0.42 -12.78 -23.96
N SER A 319 -0.54 -13.88 -24.72
CA SER A 319 -1.85 -14.54 -24.88
C SER A 319 -2.26 -15.29 -23.59
N PRO A 320 -3.56 -15.54 -23.37
CA PRO A 320 -4.04 -16.33 -22.21
C PRO A 320 -3.43 -17.75 -22.16
N ARG A 321 -3.17 -18.36 -23.32
CA ARG A 321 -2.55 -19.70 -23.41
C ARG A 321 -1.08 -19.66 -23.00
N GLU A 322 -0.32 -18.67 -23.45
CA GLU A 322 1.07 -18.46 -23.04
C GLU A 322 1.16 -18.18 -21.55
N PHE A 323 0.29 -17.32 -21.02
CA PHE A 323 0.25 -17.01 -19.60
C PHE A 323 0.01 -18.25 -18.74
N ARG A 324 -0.98 -19.09 -19.12
CA ARG A 324 -1.29 -20.33 -18.38
C ARG A 324 -0.14 -21.32 -18.39
N ARG A 325 0.64 -21.40 -19.48
CA ARG A 325 1.80 -22.31 -19.58
C ARG A 325 2.90 -22.00 -18.58
N ASP A 326 3.03 -20.75 -18.15
CA ASP A 326 4.02 -20.37 -17.13
C ASP A 326 3.69 -20.95 -15.73
N PHE A 327 2.47 -21.46 -15.54
CA PHE A 327 2.03 -22.14 -14.31
C PHE A 327 1.85 -23.67 -14.53
N SER A 328 2.29 -24.21 -15.69
CA SER A 328 2.10 -25.62 -16.07
C SER A 328 3.30 -26.50 -15.71
#